data_3ed92a23579456000ee273cfb08a8cac
#
_entry.id   3ed92a23579456000ee273cfb08a8cac
#
_cell.length_a   1.000
_cell.length_b   1.000
_cell.length_c   1.000
_cell.angle_alpha   90.00
_cell.angle_beta   90.00
_cell.angle_gamma   90.00
#
_symmetry.space_group_name_H-M   'P 1'
#
loop_
_entity.id
_entity.type
_entity.pdbx_description
1 polymer ?
#
loop_
_entity_poly.entity_id
_entity_poly.type
_entity_poly.pdbx_seq_one_letter_code
_entity_poly.pdbx_strand_id
1 'polypeptide(L)'
;MQHRGEHSEITTFVGKSVDSELSGNMIDICPVGALTSKPFRYSARTWELARRQSISPHDSTGANLVVQVKGERVMRVVPLENEAVNECWIADRDRFSYEALNADSRLKAPMIKQGGQWQEVSWDVALGYVADGLKRLVSEHGVRDIGAIGSPHSTLEELHLLAKLMRGLGSQNIDHRTRHADFANRAPKGSAHWLGTSIAALSTLDRALVVGAFLRKDHPLFAQRIRQSVRRGGKVLSLHAVH
;
A
#
# COMPACT_ATOMS: atom_id res chain seq x y z
N MET A 1 -12.37 12.47 26.62
CA MET A 1 -13.24 11.85 27.64
C MET A 1 -14.12 12.93 28.17
N GLN A 2 -15.43 12.76 28.10
CA GLN A 2 -16.42 13.67 28.67
C GLN A 2 -16.99 13.01 29.91
N HIS A 3 -17.43 13.85 30.87
CA HIS A 3 -17.94 13.43 32.18
C HIS A 3 -16.93 12.67 33.03
N ARG A 4 -17.33 12.13 34.17
CA ARG A 4 -16.50 11.35 35.10
C ARG A 4 -17.35 10.33 35.87
N GLY A 5 -16.69 9.38 36.49
CA GLY A 5 -17.36 8.29 37.22
C GLY A 5 -18.06 7.33 36.29
N GLU A 6 -19.21 6.81 36.66
CA GLU A 6 -20.00 5.86 35.93
C GLU A 6 -20.57 6.43 34.63
N HIS A 7 -20.60 7.75 34.46
CA HIS A 7 -21.09 8.46 33.28
C HIS A 7 -19.96 8.90 32.34
N SER A 8 -18.74 8.36 32.51
CA SER A 8 -17.61 8.71 31.63
C SER A 8 -17.79 8.14 30.23
N GLU A 9 -17.66 8.98 29.24
CA GLU A 9 -17.74 8.60 27.82
C GLU A 9 -16.48 8.99 27.05
N ILE A 10 -16.05 8.13 26.15
CA ILE A 10 -15.04 8.45 25.13
C ILE A 10 -15.80 8.89 23.89
N THR A 11 -15.81 10.18 23.63
CA THR A 11 -16.55 10.77 22.52
C THR A 11 -15.68 11.76 21.76
N THR A 12 -16.04 12.03 20.52
CA THR A 12 -15.45 13.11 19.71
C THR A 12 -16.15 14.44 20.05
N PHE A 13 -15.54 15.55 19.64
CA PHE A 13 -16.22 16.83 19.71
C PHE A 13 -17.49 16.78 18.85
N VAL A 14 -18.56 17.41 19.28
CA VAL A 14 -19.91 17.33 18.70
C VAL A 14 -19.89 17.38 17.17
N GLY A 15 -20.42 16.33 16.55
CA GLY A 15 -20.55 16.22 15.10
C GLY A 15 -19.26 15.96 14.33
N LYS A 16 -18.10 15.76 15.01
CA LYS A 16 -16.83 15.44 14.36
C LYS A 16 -16.49 13.97 14.50
N SER A 17 -15.94 13.39 13.44
CA SER A 17 -15.32 12.07 13.44
C SER A 17 -13.81 12.19 13.69
N VAL A 18 -13.16 11.08 14.00
CA VAL A 18 -11.69 11.00 14.00
C VAL A 18 -11.24 10.92 12.54
N ASP A 19 -10.60 11.97 12.07
CA ASP A 19 -10.04 12.05 10.71
C ASP A 19 -8.52 11.88 10.78
N SER A 20 -8.06 10.65 10.64
CA SER A 20 -6.65 10.31 10.61
C SER A 20 -6.45 9.00 9.85
N GLU A 21 -5.41 8.93 9.04
CA GLU A 21 -4.98 7.72 8.32
C GLU A 21 -4.41 6.63 9.25
N LEU A 22 -4.34 6.91 10.53
CA LEU A 22 -3.89 6.01 11.58
C LEU A 22 -5.00 5.73 12.61
N SER A 23 -6.23 6.12 12.34
CA SER A 23 -7.35 6.06 13.29
C SER A 23 -7.68 4.63 13.72
N GLY A 24 -7.51 3.65 12.84
CA GLY A 24 -7.76 2.24 13.12
C GLY A 24 -6.87 1.66 14.22
N ASN A 25 -5.72 2.28 14.53
CA ASN A 25 -4.87 1.84 15.63
C ASN A 25 -5.53 2.02 17.01
N MET A 26 -6.56 2.86 17.12
CA MET A 26 -7.35 2.98 18.35
C MET A 26 -8.04 1.66 18.73
N ILE A 27 -8.31 0.80 17.73
CA ILE A 27 -8.87 -0.54 17.95
C ILE A 27 -7.90 -1.41 18.76
N ASP A 28 -6.62 -1.36 18.41
CA ASP A 28 -5.57 -2.17 19.04
C ASP A 28 -5.19 -1.62 20.43
N ILE A 29 -5.27 -0.31 20.60
CA ILE A 29 -4.94 0.35 21.88
C ILE A 29 -6.05 0.16 22.92
N CYS A 30 -7.30 -0.04 22.48
CA CYS A 30 -8.44 -0.13 23.38
C CYS A 30 -8.42 -1.43 24.19
N PRO A 31 -8.12 -1.41 25.52
CA PRO A 31 -7.93 -2.63 26.30
C PRO A 31 -9.23 -3.35 26.63
N VAL A 32 -10.37 -2.68 26.45
CA VAL A 32 -11.69 -3.17 26.90
C VAL A 32 -12.64 -3.49 25.74
N GLY A 33 -12.17 -3.37 24.49
CA GLY A 33 -13.00 -3.67 23.31
C GLY A 33 -14.16 -2.69 23.10
N ALA A 34 -14.09 -1.47 23.64
CA ALA A 34 -15.06 -0.42 23.36
C ALA A 34 -14.96 0.09 21.94
N LEU A 35 -13.74 0.09 21.38
CA LEU A 35 -13.47 0.38 19.98
C LEU A 35 -13.16 -0.92 19.24
N THR A 36 -13.89 -1.20 18.17
CA THR A 36 -13.76 -2.46 17.42
C THR A 36 -13.73 -2.21 15.92
N SER A 37 -13.12 -3.14 15.17
CA SER A 37 -13.16 -3.11 13.72
C SER A 37 -14.57 -3.44 13.23
N LYS A 38 -15.22 -2.49 12.56
CA LYS A 38 -16.58 -2.68 12.04
C LYS A 38 -16.69 -3.85 11.04
N PRO A 39 -15.75 -4.02 10.07
CA PRO A 39 -15.79 -5.16 9.15
C PRO A 39 -15.55 -6.51 9.82
N PHE A 40 -14.80 -6.54 10.91
CA PHE A 40 -14.46 -7.79 11.59
C PHE A 40 -15.41 -8.14 12.73
N ARG A 41 -16.21 -7.18 13.21
CA ARG A 41 -17.12 -7.39 14.34
C ARG A 41 -18.05 -8.58 14.08
N TYR A 42 -18.10 -9.49 15.05
CA TYR A 42 -18.92 -10.73 15.03
C TYR A 42 -18.55 -11.75 13.94
N SER A 43 -17.45 -11.57 13.21
CA SER A 43 -17.10 -12.44 12.08
C SER A 43 -16.37 -13.72 12.48
N ALA A 44 -15.49 -13.65 13.49
CA ALA A 44 -14.75 -14.80 13.99
C ALA A 44 -14.18 -14.55 15.38
N ARG A 45 -13.77 -15.63 16.06
CA ARG A 45 -13.00 -15.57 17.30
C ARG A 45 -11.50 -15.62 16.99
N THR A 46 -10.68 -15.07 17.88
CA THR A 46 -9.22 -14.94 17.66
C THR A 46 -8.52 -16.28 17.50
N TRP A 47 -8.98 -17.30 18.21
CA TRP A 47 -8.41 -18.66 18.15
C TRP A 47 -8.77 -19.45 16.89
N GLU A 48 -9.76 -18.98 16.12
CA GLU A 48 -10.14 -19.59 14.83
C GLU A 48 -9.25 -19.11 13.67
N LEU A 49 -8.39 -18.13 13.93
CA LEU A 49 -7.65 -17.43 12.89
C LEU A 49 -6.21 -17.94 12.79
N ALA A 50 -5.83 -18.40 11.63
CA ALA A 50 -4.42 -18.63 11.30
C ALA A 50 -3.72 -17.28 11.05
N ARG A 51 -2.48 -17.15 11.54
CA ARG A 51 -1.66 -15.94 11.42
C ARG A 51 -0.60 -16.11 10.34
N ARG A 52 -0.47 -15.13 9.44
CA ARG A 52 0.56 -15.08 8.42
C ARG A 52 1.25 -13.73 8.47
N GLN A 53 2.57 -13.73 8.49
CA GLN A 53 3.36 -12.50 8.39
C GLN A 53 3.33 -11.98 6.96
N SER A 54 3.29 -10.67 6.81
CA SER A 54 3.30 -9.98 5.52
C SER A 54 3.90 -8.58 5.68
N ILE A 55 4.05 -7.90 4.57
CA ILE A 55 4.55 -6.52 4.49
C ILE A 55 3.52 -5.70 3.72
N SER A 56 3.33 -4.44 4.12
CA SER A 56 2.44 -3.51 3.43
C SER A 56 2.84 -3.31 1.96
N PRO A 57 1.91 -3.48 1.01
CA PRO A 57 2.14 -3.17 -0.40
C PRO A 57 1.82 -1.70 -0.75
N HIS A 58 1.34 -0.90 0.20
CA HIS A 58 0.70 0.39 -0.11
C HIS A 58 1.65 1.57 -0.16
N ASP A 59 2.80 1.47 0.48
CA ASP A 59 3.82 2.52 0.45
C ASP A 59 5.23 1.95 0.66
N SER A 60 6.23 2.81 0.54
CA SER A 60 7.64 2.44 0.68
C SER A 60 8.12 2.29 2.13
N THR A 61 7.24 2.45 3.12
CA THR A 61 7.59 2.21 4.54
C THR A 61 7.86 0.73 4.78
N GLY A 62 7.13 -0.15 4.10
CA GLY A 62 7.24 -1.59 4.30
C GLY A 62 6.75 -2.02 5.68
N ALA A 63 5.65 -1.44 6.17
CA ALA A 63 5.08 -1.76 7.46
C ALA A 63 4.83 -3.27 7.62
N ASN A 64 5.24 -3.82 8.75
CA ASN A 64 5.10 -5.25 9.05
C ASN A 64 3.69 -5.56 9.51
N LEU A 65 3.09 -6.59 8.93
CA LEU A 65 1.70 -6.95 9.09
C LEU A 65 1.53 -8.40 9.53
N VAL A 66 0.47 -8.65 10.28
CA VAL A 66 -0.08 -10.00 10.48
C VAL A 66 -1.43 -10.09 9.78
N VAL A 67 -1.48 -10.86 8.72
CA VAL A 67 -2.72 -11.21 8.02
C VAL A 67 -3.36 -12.38 8.75
N GLN A 68 -4.57 -12.21 9.21
CA GLN A 68 -5.34 -13.24 9.91
C GLN A 68 -6.40 -13.81 9.00
N VAL A 69 -6.35 -15.13 8.79
CA VAL A 69 -7.19 -15.85 7.84
C VAL A 69 -8.01 -16.95 8.52
N LYS A 70 -9.20 -17.20 7.98
CA LYS A 70 -10.05 -18.35 8.33
C LYS A 70 -10.37 -19.10 7.04
N GLY A 71 -9.86 -20.34 6.92
CA GLY A 71 -9.87 -21.04 5.63
C GLY A 71 -9.07 -20.27 4.59
N GLU A 72 -9.69 -19.95 3.47
CA GLU A 72 -9.10 -19.18 2.36
C GLU A 72 -9.45 -17.69 2.39
N ARG A 73 -10.14 -17.23 3.43
CA ARG A 73 -10.61 -15.85 3.55
C ARG A 73 -9.77 -15.03 4.50
N VAL A 74 -9.32 -13.88 4.06
CA VAL A 74 -8.70 -12.86 4.93
C VAL A 74 -9.78 -12.21 5.78
N MET A 75 -9.64 -12.30 7.10
CA MET A 75 -10.63 -11.81 8.05
C MET A 75 -10.28 -10.45 8.62
N ARG A 76 -8.99 -10.19 8.87
CA ARG A 76 -8.45 -8.87 9.26
C ARG A 76 -6.94 -8.80 9.10
N VAL A 77 -6.42 -7.57 9.10
CA VAL A 77 -5.00 -7.28 9.14
C VAL A 77 -4.71 -6.46 10.39
N VAL A 78 -3.67 -6.86 11.13
CA VAL A 78 -3.22 -6.19 12.34
C VAL A 78 -1.71 -5.94 12.26
N PRO A 79 -1.16 -4.98 13.03
CA PRO A 79 0.28 -4.72 13.01
C PRO A 79 1.08 -5.92 13.52
N LEU A 80 2.26 -6.12 12.92
CA LEU A 80 3.36 -6.87 13.51
C LEU A 80 4.38 -5.87 14.01
N GLU A 81 4.70 -5.93 15.29
CA GLU A 81 5.64 -5.02 15.93
C GLU A 81 7.02 -5.08 15.29
N ASN A 82 7.53 -3.92 14.90
CA ASN A 82 8.90 -3.74 14.41
C ASN A 82 9.34 -2.30 14.69
N GLU A 83 10.14 -2.12 15.75
CA GLU A 83 10.62 -0.81 16.21
C GLU A 83 11.41 -0.06 15.12
N ALA A 84 12.15 -0.78 14.28
CA ALA A 84 12.94 -0.18 13.21
C ALA A 84 12.11 0.38 12.06
N VAL A 85 10.87 -0.09 11.87
CA VAL A 85 10.01 0.25 10.73
C VAL A 85 8.73 0.95 11.19
N ASN A 86 7.77 0.19 11.69
CA ASN A 86 6.42 0.68 11.97
C ASN A 86 6.06 0.76 13.46
N GLU A 87 7.01 0.49 14.37
CA GLU A 87 6.69 0.32 15.80
C GLU A 87 5.56 -0.72 15.92
N CYS A 88 4.47 -0.35 16.57
CA CYS A 88 3.26 -1.17 16.66
C CYS A 88 2.08 -0.60 15.82
N TRP A 89 2.36 0.26 14.86
CA TRP A 89 1.34 1.00 14.11
C TRP A 89 1.24 0.53 12.66
N ILE A 90 0.02 0.60 12.09
CA ILE A 90 -0.23 0.45 10.65
C ILE A 90 -1.21 1.53 10.15
N ALA A 91 -1.13 1.84 8.87
CA ALA A 91 -2.07 2.75 8.25
C ALA A 91 -3.46 2.11 8.09
N ASP A 92 -4.52 2.92 8.08
CA ASP A 92 -5.88 2.43 7.91
C ASP A 92 -6.08 1.72 6.57
N ARG A 93 -5.37 2.15 5.52
CA ARG A 93 -5.35 1.44 4.23
C ARG A 93 -4.76 0.04 4.34
N ASP A 94 -3.73 -0.18 5.16
CA ASP A 94 -3.18 -1.52 5.41
C ASP A 94 -4.17 -2.39 6.18
N ARG A 95 -4.88 -1.77 7.12
CA ARG A 95 -5.84 -2.44 7.99
C ARG A 95 -7.09 -2.90 7.26
N PHE A 96 -7.58 -2.15 6.29
CA PHE A 96 -8.90 -2.35 5.69
C PHE A 96 -8.88 -2.74 4.20
N SER A 97 -7.77 -2.58 3.48
CA SER A 97 -7.70 -2.90 2.04
C SER A 97 -7.98 -4.37 1.70
N TYR A 98 -7.83 -5.28 2.67
CA TYR A 98 -8.14 -6.69 2.47
C TYR A 98 -9.59 -6.96 2.08
N GLU A 99 -10.51 -6.05 2.36
CA GLU A 99 -11.92 -6.17 1.98
C GLU A 99 -12.07 -6.34 0.45
N ALA A 100 -11.19 -5.68 -0.32
CA ALA A 100 -11.16 -5.83 -1.78
C ALA A 100 -10.79 -7.25 -2.23
N LEU A 101 -10.03 -8.00 -1.43
CA LEU A 101 -9.69 -9.41 -1.73
C LEU A 101 -10.91 -10.32 -1.69
N ASN A 102 -11.89 -9.97 -0.85
CA ASN A 102 -13.10 -10.73 -0.62
C ASN A 102 -14.31 -10.22 -1.44
N ALA A 103 -14.12 -9.16 -2.23
CA ALA A 103 -15.20 -8.55 -3.01
C ALA A 103 -15.64 -9.44 -4.17
N ASP A 104 -16.96 -9.49 -4.42
CA ASP A 104 -17.53 -10.26 -5.52
C ASP A 104 -17.12 -9.73 -6.90
N SER A 105 -16.79 -8.43 -6.97
CA SER A 105 -16.28 -7.77 -8.19
C SER A 105 -14.84 -8.15 -8.54
N ARG A 106 -14.13 -8.89 -7.66
CA ARG A 106 -12.76 -9.32 -7.94
C ARG A 106 -12.74 -10.39 -9.02
N LEU A 107 -11.89 -10.20 -10.03
CA LEU A 107 -11.63 -11.22 -11.05
C LEU A 107 -10.95 -12.44 -10.39
N LYS A 108 -11.47 -13.64 -10.67
CA LYS A 108 -10.98 -14.91 -10.12
C LYS A 108 -10.33 -15.81 -11.18
N ALA A 109 -10.58 -15.54 -12.44
CA ALA A 109 -10.05 -16.27 -13.58
C ALA A 109 -9.66 -15.29 -14.70
N PRO A 110 -8.75 -15.70 -15.62
CA PRO A 110 -8.48 -14.94 -16.83
C PRO A 110 -9.73 -14.82 -17.70
N MET A 111 -9.88 -13.68 -18.35
CA MET A 111 -10.99 -13.42 -19.25
C MET A 111 -10.49 -12.85 -20.57
N ILE A 112 -11.03 -13.32 -21.69
CA ILE A 112 -10.82 -12.74 -23.02
C ILE A 112 -12.14 -12.21 -23.60
N LYS A 113 -12.06 -11.14 -24.36
CA LYS A 113 -13.23 -10.55 -25.00
C LYS A 113 -13.36 -11.07 -26.43
N GLN A 114 -14.43 -11.83 -26.69
CA GLN A 114 -14.75 -12.35 -28.01
C GLN A 114 -16.18 -11.95 -28.40
N GLY A 115 -16.36 -11.46 -29.62
CA GLY A 115 -17.68 -11.01 -30.08
C GLY A 115 -18.32 -9.92 -29.20
N GLY A 116 -17.52 -9.10 -28.53
CA GLY A 116 -18.01 -8.06 -27.60
C GLY A 116 -18.32 -8.54 -26.17
N GLN A 117 -18.28 -9.84 -25.90
CA GLN A 117 -18.57 -10.42 -24.58
C GLN A 117 -17.31 -10.96 -23.92
N TRP A 118 -17.23 -10.82 -22.58
CA TRP A 118 -16.17 -11.37 -21.76
C TRP A 118 -16.45 -12.85 -21.47
N GLN A 119 -15.46 -13.72 -21.70
CA GLN A 119 -15.53 -15.15 -21.47
C GLN A 119 -14.38 -15.57 -20.55
N GLU A 120 -14.68 -16.35 -19.52
CA GLU A 120 -13.65 -16.97 -18.69
C GLU A 120 -12.93 -18.07 -19.47
N VAL A 121 -11.61 -18.12 -19.35
CA VAL A 121 -10.75 -19.08 -20.05
C VAL A 121 -9.68 -19.63 -19.09
N SER A 122 -9.03 -20.71 -19.49
CA SER A 122 -7.86 -21.20 -18.76
C SER A 122 -6.65 -20.26 -18.93
N TRP A 123 -5.70 -20.35 -18.02
CA TRP A 123 -4.44 -19.58 -18.13
C TRP A 123 -3.67 -19.85 -19.42
N ASP A 124 -3.63 -21.11 -19.88
CA ASP A 124 -2.92 -21.46 -21.11
C ASP A 124 -3.54 -20.77 -22.34
N VAL A 125 -4.86 -20.75 -22.41
CA VAL A 125 -5.60 -20.06 -23.49
C VAL A 125 -5.37 -18.55 -23.40
N ALA A 126 -5.43 -17.96 -22.22
CA ALA A 126 -5.20 -16.52 -22.02
C ALA A 126 -3.78 -16.12 -22.41
N LEU A 127 -2.77 -16.86 -21.95
CA LEU A 127 -1.37 -16.58 -22.24
C LEU A 127 -1.06 -16.77 -23.75
N GLY A 128 -1.61 -17.80 -24.39
CA GLY A 128 -1.52 -17.99 -25.84
C GLY A 128 -2.10 -16.79 -26.60
N TYR A 129 -3.30 -16.36 -26.22
CA TYR A 129 -3.97 -15.21 -26.82
C TYR A 129 -3.13 -13.91 -26.72
N VAL A 130 -2.55 -13.66 -25.53
CA VAL A 130 -1.67 -12.50 -25.32
C VAL A 130 -0.38 -12.61 -26.15
N ALA A 131 0.27 -13.79 -26.14
CA ALA A 131 1.51 -14.00 -26.87
C ALA A 131 1.33 -13.81 -28.37
N ASP A 132 0.25 -14.35 -28.94
CA ASP A 132 -0.04 -14.20 -30.38
C ASP A 132 -0.44 -12.77 -30.75
N GLY A 133 -1.18 -12.10 -29.85
CA GLY A 133 -1.49 -10.68 -29.98
C GLY A 133 -0.23 -9.80 -30.01
N LEU A 134 0.69 -10.02 -29.07
CA LEU A 134 1.95 -9.28 -29.04
C LEU A 134 2.83 -9.53 -30.25
N LYS A 135 2.96 -10.80 -30.69
CA LYS A 135 3.71 -11.14 -31.92
C LYS A 135 3.13 -10.45 -33.17
N ARG A 136 1.81 -10.44 -33.28
CA ARG A 136 1.11 -9.76 -34.39
C ARG A 136 1.39 -8.26 -34.36
N LEU A 137 1.23 -7.60 -33.20
CA LEU A 137 1.51 -6.16 -33.06
C LEU A 137 2.96 -5.82 -33.43
N VAL A 138 3.93 -6.65 -32.98
CA VAL A 138 5.33 -6.46 -33.37
C VAL A 138 5.53 -6.57 -34.89
N SER A 139 4.86 -7.52 -35.58
CA SER A 139 5.00 -7.71 -36.99
C SER A 139 4.31 -6.62 -37.85
N GLU A 140 3.18 -6.09 -37.38
CA GLU A 140 2.37 -5.10 -38.09
C GLU A 140 2.84 -3.66 -37.87
N HIS A 141 3.23 -3.32 -36.62
CA HIS A 141 3.51 -1.94 -36.19
C HIS A 141 4.95 -1.73 -35.72
N GLY A 142 5.65 -2.80 -35.43
CA GLY A 142 6.99 -2.75 -34.86
C GLY A 142 7.01 -2.66 -33.33
N VAL A 143 8.18 -2.95 -32.79
CA VAL A 143 8.41 -3.02 -31.34
C VAL A 143 8.26 -1.68 -30.62
N ARG A 144 8.49 -0.56 -31.34
CA ARG A 144 8.46 0.78 -30.73
C ARG A 144 7.07 1.20 -30.23
N ASP A 145 6.02 0.59 -30.78
CA ASP A 145 4.64 0.91 -30.42
C ASP A 145 4.15 0.14 -29.19
N ILE A 146 4.99 -0.76 -28.66
CA ILE A 146 4.69 -1.50 -27.45
C ILE A 146 5.37 -0.84 -26.26
N GLY A 147 4.58 -0.45 -25.27
CA GLY A 147 5.04 0.08 -23.99
C GLY A 147 4.43 -0.68 -22.80
N ALA A 148 5.10 -0.64 -21.66
CA ALA A 148 4.61 -1.20 -20.43
C ALA A 148 4.71 -0.19 -19.27
N ILE A 149 3.67 -0.17 -18.44
CA ILE A 149 3.63 0.63 -17.22
C ILE A 149 3.52 -0.34 -16.04
N GLY A 150 4.55 -0.37 -15.20
CA GLY A 150 4.55 -1.12 -13.95
C GLY A 150 3.79 -0.39 -12.84
N SER A 151 3.19 -1.15 -11.93
CA SER A 151 2.61 -0.58 -10.72
C SER A 151 3.68 -0.40 -9.64
N PRO A 152 3.67 0.70 -8.87
CA PRO A 152 4.55 0.86 -7.70
C PRO A 152 4.21 -0.12 -6.56
N HIS A 153 3.06 -0.79 -6.62
CA HIS A 153 2.64 -1.81 -5.66
C HIS A 153 3.00 -3.24 -6.09
N SER A 154 3.60 -3.39 -7.28
CA SER A 154 4.08 -4.69 -7.75
C SER A 154 5.27 -5.19 -6.95
N THR A 155 5.39 -6.51 -6.84
CA THR A 155 6.58 -7.13 -6.24
C THR A 155 7.82 -6.92 -7.11
N LEU A 156 9.00 -7.11 -6.52
CA LEU A 156 10.27 -7.02 -7.26
C LEU A 156 10.32 -8.04 -8.40
N GLU A 157 9.78 -9.23 -8.15
CA GLU A 157 9.70 -10.32 -9.13
C GLU A 157 8.81 -9.94 -10.31
N GLU A 158 7.63 -9.37 -10.07
CA GLU A 158 6.72 -8.90 -11.11
C GLU A 158 7.36 -7.82 -11.98
N LEU A 159 8.00 -6.82 -11.36
CA LEU A 159 8.68 -5.75 -12.09
C LEU A 159 9.88 -6.29 -12.90
N HIS A 160 10.63 -7.26 -12.34
CA HIS A 160 11.71 -7.93 -13.06
C HIS A 160 11.20 -8.70 -14.27
N LEU A 161 10.12 -9.47 -14.12
CA LEU A 161 9.52 -10.25 -15.20
C LEU A 161 8.93 -9.34 -16.28
N LEU A 162 8.30 -8.22 -15.89
CA LEU A 162 7.81 -7.21 -16.84
C LEU A 162 8.97 -6.64 -17.68
N ALA A 163 10.05 -6.26 -17.02
CA ALA A 163 11.23 -5.75 -17.69
C ALA A 163 11.89 -6.80 -18.61
N LYS A 164 11.94 -8.07 -18.17
CA LYS A 164 12.45 -9.19 -18.96
C LYS A 164 11.58 -9.46 -20.21
N LEU A 165 10.25 -9.43 -20.06
CA LEU A 165 9.30 -9.59 -21.16
C LEU A 165 9.49 -8.49 -22.20
N MET A 166 9.49 -7.23 -21.79
CA MET A 166 9.61 -6.10 -22.70
C MET A 166 10.93 -6.09 -23.47
N ARG A 167 12.05 -6.34 -22.78
CA ARG A 167 13.37 -6.45 -23.41
C ARG A 167 13.48 -7.66 -24.32
N GLY A 168 12.81 -8.77 -23.98
CA GLY A 168 12.71 -9.96 -24.83
C GLY A 168 11.91 -9.70 -26.12
N LEU A 169 10.92 -8.83 -26.09
CA LEU A 169 10.22 -8.33 -27.27
C LEU A 169 11.05 -7.31 -28.07
N GLY A 170 12.14 -6.79 -27.51
CA GLY A 170 13.00 -5.75 -28.09
C GLY A 170 12.59 -4.32 -27.75
N SER A 171 11.57 -4.10 -26.89
CA SER A 171 11.14 -2.78 -26.46
C SER A 171 11.88 -2.31 -25.22
N GLN A 172 12.23 -1.01 -25.19
CA GLN A 172 12.77 -0.31 -24.03
C GLN A 172 11.73 0.61 -23.36
N ASN A 173 10.49 0.62 -23.84
CA ASN A 173 9.42 1.50 -23.39
C ASN A 173 8.80 0.95 -22.10
N ILE A 174 9.50 1.10 -20.99
CA ILE A 174 9.07 0.65 -19.67
C ILE A 174 9.07 1.85 -18.73
N ASP A 175 7.96 2.13 -18.08
CA ASP A 175 7.86 3.13 -17.02
C ASP A 175 6.99 2.60 -15.86
N HIS A 176 7.04 3.29 -14.72
CA HIS A 176 6.21 3.02 -13.53
C HIS A 176 5.59 4.31 -12.98
N ARG A 177 5.82 5.44 -13.64
CA ARG A 177 5.38 6.76 -13.22
C ARG A 177 4.21 7.22 -14.05
N THR A 178 3.15 7.60 -13.39
CA THR A 178 1.95 8.18 -14.02
C THR A 178 1.94 9.71 -13.98
N ARG A 179 2.93 10.31 -13.27
CA ARG A 179 3.09 11.76 -13.16
C ARG A 179 4.33 12.20 -13.92
N HIS A 180 4.31 13.46 -14.35
CA HIS A 180 5.49 14.10 -14.92
C HIS A 180 6.63 14.10 -13.89
N ALA A 181 7.84 13.75 -14.32
CA ALA A 181 9.02 13.65 -13.46
C ALA A 181 10.26 14.19 -14.17
N ASP A 182 11.19 14.74 -13.41
CA ASP A 182 12.53 15.06 -13.88
C ASP A 182 13.37 13.78 -14.00
N PHE A 183 13.82 13.49 -15.22
CA PHE A 183 14.63 12.31 -15.53
C PHE A 183 16.15 12.58 -15.38
N ALA A 184 16.56 13.83 -15.11
CA ALA A 184 17.97 14.17 -14.94
C ALA A 184 18.57 13.56 -13.68
N ASN A 185 17.77 13.45 -12.61
CA ASN A 185 18.22 12.89 -11.33
C ASN A 185 18.03 11.36 -11.32
N ARG A 186 18.95 10.65 -11.96
CA ARG A 186 18.98 9.18 -11.95
C ARG A 186 19.95 8.68 -10.89
N ALA A 187 19.57 7.55 -10.23
CA ALA A 187 20.51 6.86 -9.38
C ALA A 187 21.77 6.47 -10.18
N PRO A 188 22.97 6.51 -9.58
CA PRO A 188 24.17 5.98 -10.20
C PRO A 188 23.98 4.56 -10.69
N LYS A 189 24.67 4.19 -11.79
CA LYS A 189 24.57 2.84 -12.36
C LYS A 189 24.89 1.77 -11.30
N GLY A 190 23.98 0.81 -11.12
CA GLY A 190 24.13 -0.26 -10.13
C GLY A 190 23.69 0.10 -8.70
N SER A 191 23.10 1.29 -8.49
CA SER A 191 22.49 1.70 -7.23
C SER A 191 21.00 1.93 -7.37
N ALA A 192 20.29 2.00 -6.23
CA ALA A 192 18.89 2.37 -6.16
C ALA A 192 18.72 3.63 -5.31
N HIS A 193 17.69 4.42 -5.58
CA HIS A 193 17.29 5.48 -4.67
C HIS A 193 16.71 4.86 -3.39
N TRP A 194 17.15 5.36 -2.25
CA TRP A 194 16.67 4.96 -0.95
C TRP A 194 16.58 6.15 -0.01
N LEU A 195 15.98 6.00 1.14
CA LEU A 195 15.72 7.10 2.08
C LEU A 195 17.00 7.83 2.56
N GLY A 196 18.17 7.17 2.46
CA GLY A 196 19.45 7.73 2.93
C GLY A 196 19.67 7.60 4.44
N THR A 197 18.64 7.19 5.19
CA THR A 197 18.67 6.97 6.63
C THR A 197 17.71 5.85 7.01
N SER A 198 17.78 5.36 8.26
CA SER A 198 16.80 4.40 8.76
C SER A 198 15.45 5.07 9.02
N ILE A 199 14.36 4.33 8.87
CA ILE A 199 13.01 4.84 9.16
C ILE A 199 12.90 5.29 10.63
N ALA A 200 13.50 4.54 11.55
CA ALA A 200 13.52 4.89 12.97
C ALA A 200 14.18 6.25 13.24
N ALA A 201 15.22 6.62 12.47
CA ALA A 201 15.91 7.90 12.62
C ALA A 201 15.01 9.11 12.30
N LEU A 202 13.93 8.94 11.55
CA LEU A 202 12.96 10.01 11.30
C LEU A 202 12.34 10.56 12.60
N SER A 203 12.30 9.76 13.66
CA SER A 203 11.79 10.19 14.97
C SER A 203 12.73 11.12 15.74
N THR A 204 13.99 11.24 15.32
CA THR A 204 15.04 12.00 16.01
C THR A 204 15.61 13.15 15.19
N LEU A 205 14.99 13.48 14.05
CA LEU A 205 15.43 14.57 13.19
C LEU A 205 15.29 15.93 13.91
N ASP A 206 16.33 16.74 13.91
CA ASP A 206 16.24 18.12 14.39
C ASP A 206 15.44 19.00 13.44
N ARG A 207 15.57 18.75 12.13
CA ARG A 207 14.88 19.49 11.08
C ARG A 207 14.49 18.56 9.93
N ALA A 208 13.30 18.78 9.37
CA ALA A 208 12.83 18.11 8.16
C ALA A 208 12.26 19.13 7.18
N LEU A 209 12.62 19.01 5.91
CA LEU A 209 11.99 19.73 4.80
C LEU A 209 11.22 18.76 3.94
N VAL A 210 9.92 18.95 3.85
CA VAL A 210 9.01 18.13 3.02
C VAL A 210 8.70 18.90 1.74
N VAL A 211 9.06 18.35 0.59
CA VAL A 211 8.87 19.00 -0.72
C VAL A 211 7.93 18.17 -1.59
N GLY A 212 6.83 18.78 -2.02
CA GLY A 212 5.89 18.22 -2.99
C GLY A 212 5.15 16.96 -2.54
N ALA A 213 5.24 16.56 -1.26
CA ALA A 213 4.62 15.35 -0.72
C ALA A 213 3.59 15.68 0.36
N PHE A 214 2.45 14.99 0.31
CA PHE A 214 1.46 15.04 1.38
C PHE A 214 1.62 13.82 2.29
N LEU A 215 2.66 13.84 3.14
CA LEU A 215 3.08 12.70 3.95
C LEU A 215 1.94 12.03 4.74
N ARG A 216 0.99 12.79 5.24
CA ARG A 216 -0.16 12.24 5.97
C ARG A 216 -0.93 11.22 5.13
N LYS A 217 -1.09 11.47 3.82
CA LYS A 217 -1.79 10.57 2.90
C LYS A 217 -0.86 9.56 2.24
N ASP A 218 0.31 10.03 1.79
CA ASP A 218 1.23 9.20 1.00
C ASP A 218 1.98 8.20 1.89
N HIS A 219 2.52 8.65 3.05
CA HIS A 219 3.33 7.86 3.97
C HIS A 219 2.96 8.15 5.44
N PRO A 220 1.81 7.68 5.92
CA PRO A 220 1.29 8.03 7.25
C PRO A 220 2.26 7.70 8.40
N LEU A 221 3.01 6.61 8.28
CA LEU A 221 3.98 6.20 9.30
C LEU A 221 5.23 7.09 9.31
N PHE A 222 5.67 7.59 8.14
CA PHE A 222 6.73 8.62 8.11
C PHE A 222 6.24 9.92 8.75
N ALA A 223 5.01 10.33 8.46
CA ALA A 223 4.40 11.49 9.09
C ALA A 223 4.35 11.32 10.62
N GLN A 224 4.01 10.13 11.12
CA GLN A 224 3.99 9.82 12.55
C GLN A 224 5.39 9.95 13.18
N ARG A 225 6.41 9.39 12.55
CA ARG A 225 7.80 9.47 13.02
C ARG A 225 8.31 10.91 13.07
N ILE A 226 8.08 11.68 12.01
CA ILE A 226 8.46 13.10 11.97
C ILE A 226 7.68 13.90 13.03
N ARG A 227 6.41 13.59 13.25
CA ARG A 227 5.63 14.20 14.33
C ARG A 227 6.22 13.92 15.72
N GLN A 228 6.77 12.73 15.96
CA GLN A 228 7.48 12.43 17.20
C GLN A 228 8.71 13.34 17.38
N SER A 229 9.49 13.56 16.31
CA SER A 229 10.60 14.52 16.32
C SER A 229 10.12 15.94 16.70
N VAL A 230 9.05 16.42 16.08
CA VAL A 230 8.47 17.75 16.38
C VAL A 230 8.05 17.86 17.84
N ARG A 231 7.46 16.84 18.42
CA ARG A 231 7.09 16.81 19.86
C ARG A 231 8.29 16.90 20.79
N ARG A 232 9.49 16.57 20.30
CA ARG A 232 10.78 16.71 21.02
C ARG A 232 11.51 18.00 20.73
N GLY A 233 10.90 18.92 19.96
CA GLY A 233 11.48 20.23 19.62
C GLY A 233 12.03 20.33 18.19
N GLY A 234 11.96 19.28 17.40
CA GLY A 234 12.33 19.32 15.98
C GLY A 234 11.43 20.26 15.16
N LYS A 235 11.93 20.74 14.03
CA LYS A 235 11.19 21.66 13.15
C LYS A 235 10.91 21.03 11.81
N VAL A 236 9.69 21.21 11.30
CA VAL A 236 9.28 20.77 9.96
C VAL A 236 8.95 22.00 9.12
N LEU A 237 9.49 22.03 7.92
CA LEU A 237 9.15 22.97 6.87
C LEU A 237 8.47 22.19 5.74
N SER A 238 7.47 22.76 5.12
CA SER A 238 6.79 22.18 3.97
C SER A 238 6.80 23.14 2.80
N LEU A 239 7.16 22.64 1.64
CA LEU A 239 7.03 23.32 0.37
C LEU A 239 6.08 22.52 -0.51
N HIS A 240 4.88 23.04 -0.71
CA HIS A 240 3.83 22.35 -1.46
C HIS A 240 3.03 23.34 -2.29
N ALA A 241 2.48 22.88 -3.42
CA ALA A 241 1.66 23.73 -4.32
C ALA A 241 0.26 24.01 -3.75
N VAL A 242 -0.20 23.23 -2.78
CA VAL A 242 -1.52 23.36 -2.12
C VAL A 242 -1.30 23.51 -0.62
N HIS A 243 -1.97 24.50 -0.04
CA HIS A 243 -1.98 24.77 1.40
C HIS A 243 -3.02 23.91 2.14
#